data_c4fcc319207217323172ee661ccbb909
#
_entry.id   c4fcc319207217323172ee661ccbb909
#
_cell.length_a   1.000
_cell.length_b   1.000
_cell.length_c   1.000
_cell.angle_alpha   90.00
_cell.angle_beta   90.00
_cell.angle_gamma   90.00
#
_symmetry.space_group_name_H-M   'P 1'
#
loop_
_entity.id
_entity.type
_entity.pdbx_description
1 polymer ?
#
loop_
_entity_poly.entity_id
_entity_poly.type
_entity_poly.pdbx_seq_one_letter_code
_entity_poly.pdbx_strand_id
1 'polypeptide(L)'
;MLKKLYKDNFFYILYFQKEGIAEKEFEKNISETLKIIFSNSDYRGMTKNIETLVHQKKIKGMGFLDDMINYKNLPGWLTENDLDVYTKQFEISGMRGPLNRYRCIDKDWEELEFLSNKKISKPSCFITGDLDPVNFMLLNSLKLLKNDGSDEELLLRHINSNYSDLRKIKIIENCGHWTQQEK
;
A
#
# COMPACT_ATOMS: atom_id res chain seq x y z
N MET A 1 -8.48 7.64 -15.01
CA MET A 1 -9.24 6.44 -14.58
C MET A 1 -9.56 6.46 -13.09
N LEU A 2 -8.61 6.53 -12.18
CA LEU A 2 -8.82 6.51 -10.72
C LEU A 2 -9.79 7.59 -10.21
N LYS A 3 -9.67 8.85 -10.65
CA LYS A 3 -10.59 9.95 -10.26
C LYS A 3 -12.06 9.66 -10.56
N LYS A 4 -12.33 8.90 -11.65
CA LYS A 4 -13.69 8.51 -12.01
C LYS A 4 -14.18 7.34 -11.17
N LEU A 5 -13.30 6.37 -10.90
CA LEU A 5 -13.61 5.17 -10.10
C LEU A 5 -13.90 5.51 -8.64
N TYR A 6 -13.13 6.44 -8.05
CA TYR A 6 -13.22 6.86 -6.65
C TYR A 6 -13.86 8.25 -6.50
N LYS A 7 -14.86 8.58 -7.35
CA LYS A 7 -15.51 9.90 -7.34
C LYS A 7 -16.07 10.28 -5.96
N ASP A 8 -16.68 9.32 -5.29
CA ASP A 8 -17.41 9.52 -4.01
C ASP A 8 -16.75 8.77 -2.83
N ASN A 9 -15.68 8.01 -3.10
CA ASN A 9 -14.97 7.23 -2.11
C ASN A 9 -13.57 7.81 -1.86
N PHE A 10 -13.03 7.55 -0.68
CA PHE A 10 -11.65 7.86 -0.39
C PHE A 10 -10.72 6.90 -1.14
N PHE A 11 -9.63 7.44 -1.68
CA PHE A 11 -8.52 6.67 -2.20
C PHE A 11 -7.22 7.40 -1.91
N TYR A 12 -6.32 6.77 -1.18
CA TYR A 12 -5.13 7.41 -0.63
C TYR A 12 -4.23 8.04 -1.70
N ILE A 13 -4.06 7.42 -2.87
CA ILE A 13 -3.27 8.00 -3.97
C ILE A 13 -3.85 9.35 -4.41
N LEU A 14 -5.18 9.47 -4.48
CA LEU A 14 -5.83 10.73 -4.83
C LEU A 14 -5.75 11.76 -3.70
N TYR A 15 -5.82 11.30 -2.46
CA TYR A 15 -5.65 12.16 -1.28
C TYR A 15 -4.23 12.77 -1.23
N PHE A 16 -3.21 12.00 -1.57
CA PHE A 16 -1.81 12.46 -1.56
C PHE A 16 -1.46 13.44 -2.69
N GLN A 17 -2.29 13.57 -3.73
CA GLN A 17 -1.99 14.46 -4.86
C GLN A 17 -1.89 15.93 -4.45
N LYS A 18 -2.71 16.38 -3.51
CA LYS A 18 -2.71 17.78 -3.08
C LYS A 18 -1.58 18.02 -2.07
N GLU A 19 -0.61 18.84 -2.47
CA GLU A 19 0.52 19.20 -1.60
C GLU A 19 0.04 19.86 -0.30
N GLY A 20 0.72 19.57 0.80
CA GLY A 20 0.49 20.13 2.12
C GLY A 20 -0.66 19.52 2.91
N ILE A 21 -1.55 18.72 2.30
CA ILE A 21 -2.69 18.13 3.01
C ILE A 21 -2.24 16.93 3.83
N ALA A 22 -1.65 15.94 3.18
CA ALA A 22 -1.16 14.73 3.86
C ALA A 22 0.05 15.03 4.74
N GLU A 23 0.94 15.95 4.30
CA GLU A 23 2.05 16.42 5.11
C GLU A 23 1.55 16.99 6.45
N LYS A 24 0.58 17.90 6.42
CA LYS A 24 0.03 18.52 7.63
C LYS A 24 -0.62 17.49 8.56
N GLU A 25 -1.25 16.46 8.02
CA GLU A 25 -1.82 15.37 8.79
C GLU A 25 -0.73 14.52 9.46
N PHE A 26 0.24 14.06 8.68
CA PHE A 26 1.26 13.12 9.12
C PHE A 26 2.33 13.74 10.03
N GLU A 27 2.69 14.98 9.76
CA GLU A 27 3.73 15.71 10.50
C GLU A 27 3.21 16.31 11.80
N LYS A 28 1.90 16.25 12.07
CA LYS A 28 1.33 16.67 13.35
C LYS A 28 1.90 15.86 14.52
N ASN A 29 2.11 14.57 14.33
CA ASN A 29 2.79 13.68 15.27
C ASN A 29 3.38 12.51 14.47
N ILE A 30 4.63 12.62 14.05
CA ILE A 30 5.30 11.66 13.16
C ILE A 30 5.36 10.27 13.79
N SER A 31 5.74 10.18 15.07
CA SER A 31 5.83 8.90 15.77
C SER A 31 4.48 8.16 15.79
N GLU A 32 3.42 8.86 16.14
CA GLU A 32 2.06 8.29 16.15
C GLU A 32 1.59 7.90 14.74
N THR A 33 1.84 8.74 13.76
CA THR A 33 1.53 8.47 12.35
C THR A 33 2.21 7.19 11.86
N LEU A 34 3.50 7.04 12.09
CA LEU A 34 4.26 5.85 11.70
C LEU A 34 3.75 4.60 12.41
N LYS A 35 3.53 4.69 13.73
CA LYS A 35 2.94 3.60 14.52
C LYS A 35 1.60 3.15 13.97
N ILE A 36 0.70 4.09 13.65
CA ILE A 36 -0.62 3.80 13.08
C ILE A 36 -0.48 3.12 11.73
N ILE A 37 0.31 3.68 10.81
CA ILE A 37 0.50 3.15 9.45
C ILE A 37 1.11 1.74 9.50
N PHE A 38 2.18 1.55 10.27
CA PHE A 38 2.84 0.26 10.39
C PHE A 38 1.91 -0.81 10.97
N SER A 39 1.18 -0.47 12.04
CA SER A 39 0.30 -1.43 12.72
C SER A 39 -0.98 -1.76 11.96
N ASN A 40 -1.48 -0.86 11.09
CA ASN A 40 -2.71 -1.13 10.32
C ASN A 40 -2.44 -1.87 9.01
N SER A 41 -1.19 -1.87 8.54
CA SER A 41 -0.80 -2.55 7.29
C SER A 41 -0.03 -3.85 7.54
N ASP A 42 0.24 -4.21 8.79
CA ASP A 42 0.79 -5.52 9.16
C ASP A 42 -0.30 -6.61 9.16
N TYR A 43 0.10 -7.85 9.34
CA TYR A 43 -0.81 -9.00 9.42
C TYR A 43 -1.96 -8.80 10.42
N ARG A 44 -1.69 -8.30 11.64
CA ARG A 44 -2.71 -8.11 12.68
C ARG A 44 -3.71 -7.02 12.32
N GLY A 45 -3.18 -5.90 11.82
CA GLY A 45 -3.98 -4.77 11.38
C GLY A 45 -4.86 -5.17 10.21
N MET A 46 -4.31 -5.85 9.23
CA MET A 46 -5.05 -6.31 8.06
C MET A 46 -6.11 -7.34 8.39
N THR A 47 -5.86 -8.30 9.30
CA THR A 47 -6.87 -9.26 9.75
C THR A 47 -8.07 -8.54 10.37
N LYS A 48 -7.83 -7.56 11.25
CA LYS A 48 -8.91 -6.74 11.84
C LYS A 48 -9.59 -5.85 10.82
N ASN A 49 -8.82 -5.23 9.94
CA ASN A 49 -9.37 -4.35 8.91
C ASN A 49 -10.25 -5.09 7.92
N ILE A 50 -9.94 -6.33 7.56
CA ILE A 50 -10.81 -7.16 6.72
C ILE A 50 -12.16 -7.39 7.41
N GLU A 51 -12.18 -7.67 8.70
CA GLU A 51 -13.41 -7.83 9.48
C GLU A 51 -14.24 -6.53 9.52
N THR A 52 -13.58 -5.37 9.58
CA THR A 52 -14.23 -4.05 9.64
C THR A 52 -14.49 -3.43 8.26
N LEU A 53 -13.67 -3.71 7.24
CA LEU A 53 -13.83 -3.22 5.87
C LEU A 53 -15.16 -3.66 5.23
N VAL A 54 -15.78 -4.68 5.76
CA VAL A 54 -17.15 -5.08 5.38
C VAL A 54 -18.19 -4.01 5.82
N HIS A 55 -17.87 -3.14 6.78
CA HIS A 55 -18.83 -2.25 7.42
C HIS A 55 -18.54 -0.74 7.34
N GLN A 56 -17.32 -0.31 6.99
CA GLN A 56 -16.98 1.12 6.95
C GLN A 56 -16.32 1.50 5.62
N LYS A 57 -17.08 2.18 4.77
CA LYS A 57 -16.51 2.83 3.58
C LYS A 57 -15.99 4.22 3.97
N LYS A 58 -14.69 4.40 3.91
CA LYS A 58 -14.07 5.72 3.99
C LYS A 58 -14.59 6.61 2.87
N ILE A 59 -15.19 7.73 3.24
CA ILE A 59 -15.80 8.65 2.29
C ILE A 59 -14.83 9.78 1.92
N LYS A 60 -15.12 10.44 0.82
CA LYS A 60 -14.40 11.62 0.37
C LYS A 60 -14.46 12.73 1.43
N GLY A 61 -13.31 13.32 1.73
CA GLY A 61 -13.17 14.38 2.73
C GLY A 61 -12.57 13.92 4.06
N MET A 62 -12.48 12.63 4.30
CA MET A 62 -11.73 12.07 5.43
C MET A 62 -10.22 12.18 5.20
N GLY A 63 -9.45 12.26 6.29
CA GLY A 63 -8.00 12.12 6.30
C GLY A 63 -7.55 10.67 6.09
N PHE A 64 -6.27 10.47 5.89
CA PHE A 64 -5.72 9.12 5.72
C PHE A 64 -5.77 8.29 7.01
N LEU A 65 -5.60 8.93 8.16
CA LEU A 65 -5.56 8.26 9.46
C LEU A 65 -6.93 8.13 10.15
N ASP A 66 -7.96 8.83 9.66
CA ASP A 66 -9.24 9.03 10.38
C ASP A 66 -9.98 7.75 10.80
N ASP A 67 -9.83 6.65 10.08
CA ASP A 67 -10.49 5.36 10.39
C ASP A 67 -9.51 4.27 10.78
N MET A 68 -8.22 4.62 10.92
CA MET A 68 -7.20 3.67 11.33
C MET A 68 -7.20 3.45 12.84
N ILE A 69 -6.90 2.22 13.24
CA ILE A 69 -6.83 1.84 14.66
C ILE A 69 -5.50 2.33 15.25
N ASN A 70 -5.58 3.13 16.30
CA ASN A 70 -4.39 3.45 17.09
C ASN A 70 -4.14 2.34 18.12
N TYR A 71 -3.34 1.36 17.75
CA TYR A 71 -2.99 0.23 18.61
C TYR A 71 -2.17 0.68 19.81
N LYS A 72 -2.47 0.13 21.00
CA LYS A 72 -1.70 0.42 22.20
C LYS A 72 -0.25 -0.04 22.07
N ASN A 73 -0.03 -1.25 21.55
CA ASN A 73 1.27 -1.88 21.44
C ASN A 73 1.75 -1.87 19.97
N LEU A 74 3.06 -1.75 19.78
CA LEU A 74 3.71 -1.92 18.49
C LEU A 74 3.52 -3.36 17.93
N PRO A 75 3.63 -3.56 16.60
CA PRO A 75 3.77 -4.88 16.02
C PRO A 75 5.01 -5.60 16.58
N GLY A 76 4.96 -6.93 16.67
CA GLY A 76 6.07 -7.70 17.25
C GLY A 76 7.40 -7.60 16.50
N TRP A 77 7.36 -7.18 15.24
CA TRP A 77 8.53 -6.96 14.40
C TRP A 77 9.12 -5.54 14.51
N LEU A 78 8.42 -4.59 15.16
CA LEU A 78 8.83 -3.19 15.30
C LEU A 78 9.10 -2.88 16.78
N THR A 79 10.33 -2.57 17.13
CA THR A 79 10.68 -2.13 18.48
C THR A 79 10.48 -0.63 18.67
N GLU A 80 10.40 -0.16 19.92
CA GLU A 80 10.38 1.28 20.23
C GLU A 80 11.62 2.00 19.68
N ASN A 81 12.77 1.34 19.71
CA ASN A 81 14.01 1.90 19.16
C ASN A 81 13.94 2.05 17.64
N ASP A 82 13.36 1.07 16.92
CA ASP A 82 13.16 1.17 15.47
C ASP A 82 12.21 2.32 15.13
N LEU A 83 11.10 2.44 15.87
CA LEU A 83 10.15 3.53 15.70
C LEU A 83 10.81 4.91 15.94
N ASP A 84 11.67 5.02 16.97
CA ASP A 84 12.42 6.24 17.28
C ASP A 84 13.38 6.61 16.12
N VAL A 85 14.08 5.63 15.56
CA VAL A 85 14.95 5.85 14.39
C VAL A 85 14.15 6.38 13.20
N TYR A 86 13.03 5.75 12.85
CA TYR A 86 12.16 6.22 11.77
C TYR A 86 11.63 7.63 12.07
N THR A 87 11.14 7.86 13.28
CA THR A 87 10.61 9.16 13.71
C THR A 87 11.63 10.28 13.51
N LYS A 88 12.84 10.12 14.04
CA LYS A 88 13.92 11.10 13.90
C LYS A 88 14.29 11.39 12.44
N GLN A 89 14.31 10.35 11.59
CA GLN A 89 14.60 10.55 10.17
C GLN A 89 13.49 11.35 9.48
N PHE A 90 12.22 11.08 9.75
CA PHE A 90 11.11 11.83 9.17
C PHE A 90 10.91 13.21 9.79
N GLU A 91 11.31 13.44 11.05
CA GLU A 91 11.38 14.79 11.64
C GLU A 91 12.38 15.69 10.90
N ILE A 92 13.48 15.12 10.40
CA ILE A 92 14.50 15.85 9.64
C ILE A 92 14.06 16.05 8.18
N SER A 93 13.56 14.99 7.53
CA SER A 93 13.28 15.01 6.07
C SER A 93 11.87 15.51 5.73
N GLY A 94 10.94 15.44 6.67
CA GLY A 94 9.51 15.62 6.43
C GLY A 94 8.90 14.48 5.60
N MET A 95 7.58 14.55 5.42
CA MET A 95 6.78 13.56 4.68
C MET A 95 6.65 13.88 3.18
N ARG A 96 7.12 15.02 2.72
CA ARG A 96 7.01 15.44 1.31
C ARG A 96 7.67 14.47 0.34
N GLY A 97 8.88 14.00 0.66
CA GLY A 97 9.60 13.04 -0.17
C GLY A 97 8.83 11.76 -0.46
N PRO A 98 8.42 11.00 0.57
CA PRO A 98 7.58 9.81 0.40
C PRO A 98 6.28 10.08 -0.35
N LEU A 99 5.59 11.19 -0.08
CA LEU A 99 4.34 11.56 -0.74
C LEU A 99 4.53 11.90 -2.22
N ASN A 100 5.66 12.48 -2.60
CA ASN A 100 5.99 12.76 -3.99
C ASN A 100 6.09 11.49 -4.84
N ARG A 101 6.42 10.33 -4.26
CA ARG A 101 6.36 9.05 -4.95
C ARG A 101 4.99 8.80 -5.59
N TYR A 102 3.91 9.20 -4.90
CA TYR A 102 2.54 9.08 -5.41
C TYR A 102 2.15 10.23 -6.36
N ARG A 103 2.70 11.41 -6.19
CA ARG A 103 2.43 12.59 -7.04
C ARG A 103 3.07 12.48 -8.41
N CYS A 104 4.16 11.73 -8.53
CA CYS A 104 4.84 11.50 -9.79
C CYS A 104 4.20 10.42 -10.68
N ILE A 105 3.16 9.70 -10.22
CA ILE A 105 2.56 8.58 -10.96
C ILE A 105 2.08 8.99 -12.36
N ASP A 106 1.40 10.12 -12.50
CA ASP A 106 0.92 10.59 -13.81
C ASP A 106 2.11 10.94 -14.73
N LYS A 107 3.16 11.57 -14.18
CA LYS A 107 4.39 11.88 -14.89
C LYS A 107 5.17 10.63 -15.28
N ASP A 108 5.31 9.68 -14.35
CA ASP A 108 5.93 8.39 -14.63
C ASP A 108 5.20 7.66 -15.77
N TRP A 109 3.87 7.73 -15.80
CA TRP A 109 3.07 7.14 -16.86
C TRP A 109 3.37 7.78 -18.23
N GLU A 110 3.49 9.09 -18.31
CA GLU A 110 3.79 9.82 -19.53
C GLU A 110 5.24 9.59 -20.00
N GLU A 111 6.21 9.69 -19.08
CA GLU A 111 7.63 9.59 -19.43
C GLU A 111 8.09 8.15 -19.70
N LEU A 112 7.42 7.15 -19.09
CA LEU A 112 7.79 5.73 -19.20
C LEU A 112 6.91 4.94 -20.19
N GLU A 113 6.18 5.60 -21.08
CA GLU A 113 5.35 4.94 -22.09
C GLU A 113 6.13 3.88 -22.88
N PHE A 114 7.41 4.10 -23.14
CA PHE A 114 8.28 3.14 -23.84
C PHE A 114 8.48 1.81 -23.10
N LEU A 115 8.05 1.70 -21.83
CA LEU A 115 8.05 0.49 -21.01
C LEU A 115 6.72 -0.27 -21.06
N SER A 116 5.64 0.32 -21.58
CA SER A 116 4.26 -0.18 -21.45
C SER A 116 4.07 -1.64 -21.89
N ASN A 117 4.85 -2.10 -22.87
CA ASN A 117 4.79 -3.47 -23.39
C ASN A 117 6.03 -4.31 -23.05
N LYS A 118 6.91 -3.81 -22.18
CA LYS A 118 8.13 -4.54 -21.79
C LYS A 118 7.88 -5.40 -20.57
N LYS A 119 8.49 -6.58 -20.61
CA LYS A 119 8.54 -7.49 -19.46
C LYS A 119 9.89 -7.42 -18.78
N ILE A 120 9.91 -7.72 -17.49
CA ILE A 120 11.14 -7.92 -16.73
C ILE A 120 11.79 -9.20 -17.24
N SER A 121 12.93 -9.08 -17.91
CA SER A 121 13.62 -10.20 -18.60
C SER A 121 14.73 -10.84 -17.78
N LYS A 122 15.07 -10.28 -16.64
CA LYS A 122 16.08 -10.87 -15.74
C LYS A 122 15.46 -11.96 -14.87
N PRO A 123 16.26 -12.98 -14.47
CA PRO A 123 15.83 -13.96 -13.50
C PRO A 123 15.26 -13.28 -12.24
N SER A 124 13.99 -13.56 -11.93
CA SER A 124 13.26 -12.84 -10.90
C SER A 124 12.51 -13.76 -9.96
N CYS A 125 12.33 -13.32 -8.72
CA CYS A 125 11.38 -13.87 -7.77
C CYS A 125 10.40 -12.79 -7.35
N PHE A 126 9.13 -13.16 -7.14
CA PHE A 126 8.13 -12.29 -6.55
C PHE A 126 7.73 -12.84 -5.18
N ILE A 127 7.79 -12.00 -4.16
CA ILE A 127 7.44 -12.35 -2.78
C ILE A 127 6.46 -11.31 -2.25
N THR A 128 5.35 -11.77 -1.64
CA THR A 128 4.33 -10.91 -1.04
C THR A 128 3.67 -11.60 0.15
N GLY A 129 3.05 -10.83 1.03
CA GLY A 129 2.19 -11.35 2.10
C GLY A 129 0.79 -11.71 1.58
N ASP A 130 0.16 -12.71 2.18
CA ASP A 130 -1.22 -13.12 1.88
C ASP A 130 -2.25 -12.05 2.24
N LEU A 131 -1.91 -11.18 3.19
CA LEU A 131 -2.73 -10.05 3.64
C LEU A 131 -2.17 -8.68 3.22
N ASP A 132 -1.32 -8.60 2.20
CA ASP A 132 -0.87 -7.31 1.68
C ASP A 132 -2.06 -6.54 1.07
N PRO A 133 -2.40 -5.32 1.59
CA PRO A 133 -3.51 -4.52 1.08
C PRO A 133 -3.38 -4.14 -0.40
N VAL A 134 -2.16 -4.10 -0.93
CA VAL A 134 -1.92 -3.81 -2.36
C VAL A 134 -2.45 -4.94 -3.24
N ASN A 135 -2.34 -6.21 -2.81
CA ASN A 135 -2.90 -7.34 -3.53
C ASN A 135 -4.44 -7.24 -3.60
N PHE A 136 -5.11 -6.86 -2.52
CA PHE A 136 -6.57 -6.66 -2.52
C PHE A 136 -7.01 -5.52 -3.45
N MET A 137 -6.28 -4.40 -3.46
CA MET A 137 -6.57 -3.29 -4.38
C MET A 137 -6.37 -3.69 -5.84
N LEU A 138 -5.31 -4.44 -6.12
CA LEU A 138 -5.04 -4.98 -7.46
C LEU A 138 -6.16 -5.93 -7.90
N LEU A 139 -6.52 -6.90 -7.06
CA LEU A 139 -7.59 -7.86 -7.34
C LEU A 139 -8.92 -7.19 -7.61
N ASN A 140 -9.31 -6.20 -6.80
CA ASN A 140 -10.52 -5.42 -7.04
C ASN A 140 -10.47 -4.70 -8.38
N SER A 141 -9.33 -4.15 -8.77
CA SER A 141 -9.15 -3.50 -10.07
C SER A 141 -9.25 -4.50 -11.23
N LEU A 142 -8.65 -5.68 -11.10
CA LEU A 142 -8.72 -6.75 -12.10
C LEU A 142 -10.16 -7.27 -12.29
N LYS A 143 -10.92 -7.46 -11.21
CA LYS A 143 -12.33 -7.86 -11.23
C LYS A 143 -13.22 -6.81 -11.93
N LEU A 144 -12.97 -5.52 -11.68
CA LEU A 144 -13.67 -4.43 -12.37
C LEU A 144 -13.41 -4.43 -13.89
N LEU A 145 -12.27 -4.95 -14.33
CA LEU A 145 -11.95 -5.14 -15.76
C LEU A 145 -12.53 -6.45 -16.33
N LYS A 146 -13.46 -7.09 -15.60
CA LYS A 146 -14.15 -8.34 -16.02
C LYS A 146 -13.18 -9.52 -16.28
N ASN A 147 -12.13 -9.62 -15.49
CA ASN A 147 -11.30 -10.81 -15.50
C ASN A 147 -11.95 -11.89 -14.63
N ASP A 148 -12.15 -13.07 -15.21
CA ASP A 148 -12.73 -14.23 -14.53
C ASP A 148 -11.63 -15.11 -13.92
N GLY A 149 -11.95 -15.77 -12.81
CA GLY A 149 -11.08 -16.67 -12.08
C GLY A 149 -11.12 -16.44 -10.55
N SER A 150 -10.50 -17.32 -9.81
CA SER A 150 -10.28 -17.13 -8.37
C SER A 150 -9.30 -15.97 -8.13
N ASP A 151 -9.31 -15.42 -6.92
CA ASP A 151 -8.41 -14.32 -6.54
C ASP A 151 -6.94 -14.71 -6.70
N GLU A 152 -6.59 -15.92 -6.31
CA GLU A 152 -5.25 -16.46 -6.47
C GLU A 152 -4.86 -16.57 -7.95
N GLU A 153 -5.72 -17.13 -8.80
CA GLU A 153 -5.47 -17.25 -10.25
C GLU A 153 -5.29 -15.88 -10.91
N LEU A 154 -6.13 -14.91 -10.55
CA LEU A 154 -6.03 -13.55 -11.07
C LEU A 154 -4.71 -12.88 -10.68
N LEU A 155 -4.34 -12.99 -9.40
CA LEU A 155 -3.09 -12.43 -8.88
C LEU A 155 -1.88 -13.08 -9.57
N LEU A 156 -1.80 -14.40 -9.59
CA LEU A 156 -0.71 -15.14 -10.23
C LEU A 156 -0.60 -14.85 -11.73
N ARG A 157 -1.72 -14.79 -12.44
CA ARG A 157 -1.75 -14.44 -13.86
C ARG A 157 -1.22 -13.02 -14.10
N HIS A 158 -1.65 -12.07 -13.29
CA HIS A 158 -1.17 -10.69 -13.39
C HIS A 158 0.32 -10.58 -13.12
N ILE A 159 0.81 -11.22 -12.06
CA ILE A 159 2.24 -11.23 -11.73
C ILE A 159 3.02 -11.83 -12.90
N ASN A 160 2.67 -13.04 -13.36
CA ASN A 160 3.37 -13.72 -14.44
C ASN A 160 3.39 -12.90 -15.76
N SER A 161 2.36 -12.10 -16.03
CA SER A 161 2.27 -11.31 -17.26
C SER A 161 3.36 -10.25 -17.38
N ASN A 162 3.95 -9.82 -16.26
CA ASN A 162 4.97 -8.76 -16.20
C ASN A 162 6.41 -9.27 -16.34
N TYR A 163 6.62 -10.60 -16.37
CA TYR A 163 7.95 -11.20 -16.41
C TYR A 163 8.09 -12.16 -17.60
N SER A 164 9.30 -12.30 -18.12
CA SER A 164 9.68 -13.35 -19.06
C SER A 164 10.54 -14.46 -18.45
N ASP A 165 11.15 -14.21 -17.29
CA ASP A 165 11.91 -15.21 -16.50
C ASP A 165 11.57 -15.12 -15.02
N LEU A 166 10.30 -15.38 -14.66
CA LEU A 166 9.86 -15.47 -13.27
C LEU A 166 10.06 -16.88 -12.74
N ARG A 167 11.06 -17.06 -11.91
CA ARG A 167 11.48 -18.38 -11.40
C ARG A 167 10.71 -18.83 -10.18
N LYS A 168 10.20 -17.89 -9.37
CA LYS A 168 9.47 -18.22 -8.15
C LYS A 168 8.47 -17.12 -7.80
N ILE A 169 7.28 -17.55 -7.39
CA ILE A 169 6.32 -16.72 -6.66
C ILE A 169 6.20 -17.33 -5.26
N LYS A 170 6.31 -16.52 -4.23
CA LYS A 170 6.09 -16.92 -2.84
C LYS A 170 5.09 -15.98 -2.19
N ILE A 171 3.93 -16.52 -1.85
CA ILE A 171 2.97 -15.88 -0.95
C ILE A 171 3.29 -16.37 0.45
N ILE A 172 3.54 -15.44 1.36
CA ILE A 172 3.89 -15.73 2.76
C ILE A 172 2.63 -15.64 3.59
N GLU A 173 2.29 -16.74 4.28
CA GLU A 173 1.13 -16.83 5.15
C GLU A 173 1.29 -15.96 6.40
N ASN A 174 0.18 -15.39 6.86
CA ASN A 174 0.12 -14.52 8.03
C ASN A 174 1.11 -13.35 7.93
N CYS A 175 1.13 -12.69 6.79
CA CYS A 175 2.02 -11.60 6.47
C CYS A 175 1.27 -10.47 5.77
N GLY A 176 1.44 -9.26 6.26
CA GLY A 176 0.85 -8.05 5.67
C GLY A 176 1.77 -7.37 4.65
N HIS A 177 1.78 -6.04 4.68
CA HIS A 177 2.51 -5.21 3.72
C HIS A 177 4.02 -5.17 3.96
N TRP A 178 4.44 -5.29 5.21
CA TRP A 178 5.83 -5.12 5.61
C TRP A 178 6.59 -6.45 5.55
N THR A 179 6.50 -7.11 4.42
CA THR A 179 6.94 -8.51 4.22
C THR A 179 8.37 -8.79 4.71
N GLN A 180 9.31 -7.86 4.48
CA GLN A 180 10.71 -8.02 4.88
C GLN A 180 10.94 -7.86 6.38
N GLN A 181 10.02 -7.21 7.08
CA GLN A 181 10.10 -6.95 8.51
C GLN A 181 9.26 -7.95 9.31
N GLU A 182 8.13 -8.37 8.76
CA GLU A 182 7.22 -9.29 9.43
C GLU A 182 7.73 -10.74 9.45
N LYS A 183 8.57 -11.13 8.46
CA LYS A 183 9.03 -12.54 8.25
C LYS A 183 10.50 -12.65 7.88
#